data_2d27c4e40c2de9cec4bfb354e6a04f5f
#
_entry.id   2d27c4e40c2de9cec4bfb354e6a04f5f
#
_cell.length_a   1.000
_cell.length_b   1.000
_cell.length_c   1.000
_cell.angle_alpha   90.00
_cell.angle_beta   90.00
_cell.angle_gamma   90.00
#
_symmetry.space_group_name_H-M   'P 1'
#
loop_
_entity.id
_entity.type
_entity.pdbx_description
1 polymer ?
#
loop_
_entity_poly.entity_id
_entity_poly.type
_entity_poly.pdbx_seq_one_letter_code
_entity_poly.pdbx_strand_id
1 'polypeptide(L)'
;MNNIKTKIFCDIAELKLIKKFNKKSIVKGFTTNPTLMKKAGAKDYKAYSKKILKICPDKPVSLEVFADDYNSMRSQALKINTWGKNVYVKIPVTN
;
A
#
# COMPACT_ATOMS: atom_id res chain seq x y z
N MET A 1 15.06 28.78 0.36
CA MET A 1 14.13 27.73 0.57
C MET A 1 14.54 26.45 -0.12
N ASN A 2 14.22 25.42 0.47
CA ASN A 2 14.63 24.14 -0.04
C ASN A 2 13.60 23.52 -0.94
N ASN A 3 14.04 23.15 -2.12
CA ASN A 3 13.23 22.36 -2.99
C ASN A 3 13.48 20.90 -2.65
N ILE A 4 12.58 20.33 -1.90
CA ILE A 4 12.68 18.92 -1.59
C ILE A 4 12.20 18.15 -2.80
N LYS A 5 13.15 17.59 -3.52
CA LYS A 5 12.84 16.79 -4.72
C LYS A 5 12.57 15.34 -4.36
N THR A 6 12.99 14.93 -3.17
CA THR A 6 12.81 13.57 -2.73
C THR A 6 11.35 13.35 -2.35
N LYS A 7 10.77 12.30 -2.91
CA LYS A 7 9.41 11.89 -2.55
C LYS A 7 9.49 10.93 -1.38
N ILE A 8 8.73 11.23 -0.34
CA ILE A 8 8.71 10.41 0.86
C ILE A 8 7.51 9.48 0.82
N PHE A 9 7.79 8.18 0.94
CA PHE A 9 6.76 7.16 1.04
C PHE A 9 6.89 6.51 2.40
N CYS A 10 5.77 6.36 3.09
CA CYS A 10 5.75 5.76 4.41
C CYS A 10 5.40 4.28 4.35
N ASP A 11 6.23 3.47 4.98
CA ASP A 11 6.05 2.02 5.00
C ASP A 11 5.32 1.63 6.28
N ILE A 12 4.02 1.79 6.28
CA ILE A 12 3.17 1.58 7.46
C ILE A 12 1.83 0.96 7.06
N ALA A 13 1.21 0.28 8.03
CA ALA A 13 -0.11 -0.31 7.83
C ALA A 13 -1.12 0.10 8.89
N GLU A 14 -0.68 0.74 9.96
CA GLU A 14 -1.58 1.18 11.02
C GLU A 14 -2.47 2.33 10.54
N LEU A 15 -3.78 2.15 10.63
CA LEU A 15 -4.72 3.13 10.11
C LEU A 15 -4.58 4.50 10.75
N LYS A 16 -4.31 4.55 12.04
CA LYS A 16 -4.13 5.84 12.75
C LYS A 16 -2.92 6.60 12.22
N LEU A 17 -1.83 5.89 11.96
CA LEU A 17 -0.62 6.51 11.44
C LEU A 17 -0.81 6.95 10.00
N ILE A 18 -1.50 6.15 9.19
CA ILE A 18 -1.78 6.52 7.82
C ILE A 18 -2.61 7.81 7.79
N LYS A 19 -3.63 7.90 8.63
CA LYS A 19 -4.44 9.12 8.72
C LYS A 19 -3.59 10.32 9.11
N LYS A 20 -2.70 10.15 10.07
CA LYS A 20 -1.82 11.22 10.55
C LYS A 20 -0.88 11.69 9.45
N PHE A 21 -0.18 10.77 8.80
CA PHE A 21 0.78 11.13 7.77
C PHE A 21 0.15 11.55 6.45
N ASN A 22 -1.09 11.11 6.20
CA ASN A 22 -1.80 11.53 5.00
C ASN A 22 -2.02 13.04 4.95
N LYS A 23 -2.08 13.68 6.10
CA LYS A 23 -2.27 15.13 6.18
C LYS A 23 -1.01 15.92 5.85
N LYS A 24 0.13 15.25 5.77
CA LYS A 24 1.40 15.92 5.50
C LYS A 24 1.69 15.92 4.01
N SER A 25 1.83 17.11 3.44
CA SER A 25 2.06 17.26 2.00
C SER A 25 3.38 16.65 1.53
N ILE A 26 4.36 16.55 2.42
CA ILE A 26 5.64 15.94 2.07
C ILE A 26 5.53 14.42 1.86
N VAL A 27 4.54 13.80 2.47
CA VAL A 27 4.30 12.36 2.28
C VAL A 27 3.55 12.16 0.97
N LYS A 28 4.17 11.50 0.01
CA LYS A 28 3.63 11.35 -1.33
C LYS A 28 2.89 10.04 -1.56
N GLY A 29 3.00 9.10 -0.65
CA GLY A 29 2.31 7.84 -0.76
C GLY A 29 2.65 6.90 0.37
N PHE A 30 2.06 5.72 0.31
CA PHE A 30 2.27 4.70 1.34
C PHE A 30 2.61 3.37 0.70
N THR A 31 3.44 2.61 1.39
CA THR A 31 3.75 1.24 1.00
C THR A 31 3.39 0.34 2.16
N THR A 32 2.82 -0.80 1.86
CA THR A 32 2.48 -1.76 2.90
C THR A 32 2.49 -3.16 2.32
N ASN A 33 2.44 -4.14 3.19
CA ASN A 33 2.48 -5.54 2.79
C ASN A 33 1.68 -6.38 3.79
N PRO A 34 1.44 -7.67 3.47
CA PRO A 34 0.66 -8.52 4.36
C PRO A 34 1.21 -8.63 5.78
N THR A 35 2.54 -8.65 5.91
CA THR A 35 3.18 -8.77 7.23
C THR A 35 2.89 -7.55 8.10
N LEU A 36 3.05 -6.36 7.54
CA LEU A 36 2.76 -5.12 8.26
C LEU A 36 1.29 -5.02 8.63
N MET A 37 0.41 -5.42 7.71
CA MET A 37 -1.02 -5.39 7.97
C MET A 37 -1.40 -6.36 9.08
N LYS A 38 -0.83 -7.54 9.08
CA LYS A 38 -1.09 -8.53 10.12
C LYS A 38 -0.66 -8.01 11.49
N LYS A 39 0.50 -7.37 11.56
CA LYS A 39 0.97 -6.75 12.80
C LYS A 39 0.05 -5.62 13.26
N ALA A 40 -0.59 -4.94 12.35
CA ALA A 40 -1.53 -3.87 12.66
C ALA A 40 -2.92 -4.39 13.04
N GLY A 41 -3.12 -5.71 13.03
CA GLY A 41 -4.36 -6.32 13.45
C GLY A 41 -5.31 -6.68 12.30
N ALA A 42 -4.85 -6.63 11.07
CA ALA A 42 -5.69 -6.97 9.93
C ALA A 42 -6.00 -8.47 9.92
N LYS A 43 -7.26 -8.81 9.74
CA LYS A 43 -7.71 -10.20 9.63
C LYS A 43 -7.94 -10.61 8.18
N ASP A 44 -8.21 -9.64 7.33
CA ASP A 44 -8.49 -9.86 5.91
C ASP A 44 -7.71 -8.84 5.12
N TYR A 45 -6.82 -9.31 4.26
CA TYR A 45 -5.93 -8.44 3.49
C TYR A 45 -6.70 -7.48 2.58
N LYS A 46 -7.67 -8.01 1.85
CA LYS A 46 -8.46 -7.19 0.92
C LYS A 46 -9.26 -6.12 1.66
N ALA A 47 -9.97 -6.52 2.71
CA ALA A 47 -10.81 -5.58 3.46
C ALA A 47 -9.97 -4.48 4.09
N TYR A 48 -8.84 -4.85 4.67
CA TYR A 48 -7.94 -3.89 5.32
C TYR A 48 -7.32 -2.95 4.29
N SER A 49 -6.88 -3.52 3.16
CA SER A 49 -6.32 -2.72 2.06
C SER A 49 -7.31 -1.68 1.56
N LYS A 50 -8.56 -2.06 1.39
CA LYS A 50 -9.60 -1.13 0.96
C LYS A 50 -9.81 0.00 1.96
N LYS A 51 -9.67 -0.28 3.25
CA LYS A 51 -9.76 0.78 4.27
C LYS A 51 -8.62 1.77 4.11
N ILE A 52 -7.42 1.28 3.87
CA ILE A 52 -6.26 2.15 3.66
C ILE A 52 -6.48 3.02 2.42
N LEU A 53 -6.91 2.42 1.33
CA LEU A 53 -7.14 3.15 0.08
C LEU A 53 -8.16 4.27 0.23
N LYS A 54 -9.18 4.07 1.06
CA LYS A 54 -10.20 5.08 1.31
C LYS A 54 -9.71 6.22 2.18
N ILE A 55 -8.75 5.97 3.07
CA ILE A 55 -8.21 7.01 3.95
C ILE A 55 -7.39 8.02 3.16
N CYS A 56 -6.68 7.56 2.15
CA CYS A 56 -5.80 8.43 1.37
C CYS A 56 -6.05 8.30 -0.13
N PRO A 57 -7.26 8.69 -0.59
CA PRO A 57 -7.66 8.47 -1.98
C PRO A 57 -6.81 9.24 -3.00
N ASP A 58 -6.14 10.29 -2.57
CA ASP A 58 -5.34 11.13 -3.45
C ASP A 58 -3.86 10.76 -3.48
N LYS A 59 -3.48 9.74 -2.72
CA LYS A 59 -2.07 9.32 -2.67
C LYS A 59 -1.94 7.87 -3.10
N PRO A 60 -0.88 7.53 -3.85
CA PRO A 60 -0.65 6.15 -4.24
C PRO A 60 -0.35 5.26 -3.04
N VAL A 61 -0.92 4.08 -3.05
CA VAL A 61 -0.69 3.07 -2.03
C VAL A 61 -0.19 1.82 -2.73
N SER A 62 1.02 1.40 -2.39
CA SER A 62 1.60 0.18 -2.96
C SER A 62 1.23 -1.02 -2.11
N LEU A 63 0.60 -1.99 -2.74
CA LEU A 63 0.20 -3.24 -2.10
C LEU A 63 0.99 -4.39 -2.73
N GLU A 64 1.53 -5.24 -1.91
CA GLU A 64 2.37 -6.33 -2.37
C GLU A 64 1.59 -7.62 -2.58
N VAL A 65 1.88 -8.33 -3.68
CA VAL A 65 1.37 -9.68 -3.86
C VAL A 65 2.18 -10.62 -2.97
N PHE A 66 1.55 -11.70 -2.56
CA PHE A 66 2.20 -12.68 -1.67
C PHE A 66 2.11 -14.12 -2.16
N ALA A 67 1.66 -14.32 -3.39
CA ALA A 67 1.64 -15.64 -3.99
C ALA A 67 3.04 -16.09 -4.35
N ASP A 68 3.26 -17.41 -4.42
CA ASP A 68 4.59 -17.98 -4.62
C ASP A 68 5.00 -18.20 -6.06
N ASP A 69 4.05 -18.47 -6.94
CA ASP A 69 4.38 -18.76 -8.33
C ASP A 69 3.92 -17.63 -9.25
N TYR A 70 4.50 -17.60 -10.45
CA TYR A 70 4.23 -16.53 -11.41
C TYR A 70 2.76 -16.37 -11.77
N ASN A 71 2.08 -17.46 -12.07
CA ASN A 71 0.68 -17.37 -12.48
C ASN A 71 -0.22 -16.87 -11.35
N SER A 72 0.04 -17.33 -10.13
CA SER A 72 -0.70 -16.88 -8.96
C SER A 72 -0.41 -15.42 -8.64
N MET A 73 0.86 -14.99 -8.79
CA MET A 73 1.23 -13.59 -8.59
C MET A 73 0.52 -12.68 -9.60
N ARG A 74 0.48 -13.11 -10.86
CA ARG A 74 -0.20 -12.33 -11.90
C ARG A 74 -1.69 -12.22 -11.62
N SER A 75 -2.31 -13.33 -11.28
CA SER A 75 -3.75 -13.37 -10.96
C SER A 75 -4.07 -12.49 -9.77
N GLN A 76 -3.25 -12.57 -8.73
CA GLN A 76 -3.42 -11.77 -7.54
C GLN A 76 -3.21 -10.29 -7.81
N ALA A 77 -2.19 -9.96 -8.61
CA ALA A 77 -1.91 -8.58 -8.98
C ALA A 77 -3.10 -7.95 -9.72
N LEU A 78 -3.71 -8.69 -10.63
CA LEU A 78 -4.88 -8.20 -11.37
C LEU A 78 -6.06 -7.94 -10.44
N LYS A 79 -6.25 -8.80 -9.45
CA LYS A 79 -7.33 -8.60 -8.46
C LYS A 79 -7.06 -7.39 -7.60
N ILE A 80 -5.84 -7.26 -7.08
CA ILE A 80 -5.47 -6.13 -6.22
C ILE A 80 -5.64 -4.81 -6.97
N ASN A 81 -5.31 -4.80 -8.24
CA ASN A 81 -5.43 -3.61 -9.08
C ASN A 81 -6.87 -3.09 -9.16
N THR A 82 -7.87 -3.91 -8.88
CA THR A 82 -9.27 -3.49 -8.90
C THR A 82 -9.78 -2.92 -7.59
N TRP A 83 -8.97 -2.94 -6.54
CA TRP A 83 -9.41 -2.54 -5.20
C TRP A 83 -9.57 -1.04 -5.02
N GLY A 84 -8.96 -0.24 -5.85
CA GLY A 84 -9.09 1.21 -5.81
C GLY A 84 -8.28 1.85 -6.92
N LYS A 85 -8.61 3.10 -7.23
CA LYS A 85 -7.93 3.82 -8.31
C LYS A 85 -6.52 4.28 -7.93
N ASN A 86 -6.23 4.35 -6.64
CA ASN A 86 -4.94 4.79 -6.13
C ASN A 86 -4.01 3.63 -5.75
N VAL A 87 -4.35 2.41 -6.13
CA VAL A 87 -3.53 1.26 -5.81
C VAL A 87 -2.40 1.08 -6.84
N TYR A 88 -1.23 0.73 -6.32
CA TYR A 88 -0.08 0.32 -7.12
C TYR A 88 0.29 -1.07 -6.65
N VAL A 89 0.39 -1.99 -7.58
CA VAL A 89 0.70 -3.38 -7.22
C VAL A 89 2.20 -3.58 -7.27
N LYS A 90 2.75 -4.08 -6.17
CA LYS A 90 4.17 -4.38 -6.07
C LYS A 90 4.37 -5.89 -6.14
N ILE A 91 5.19 -6.32 -7.08
CA ILE A 91 5.51 -7.74 -7.25
C ILE A 91 6.94 -7.95 -6.76
N PRO A 92 7.14 -8.78 -5.74
CA PRO A 92 8.51 -9.05 -5.29
C PRO A 92 9.24 -9.88 -6.34
N VAL A 93 10.47 -9.47 -6.62
CA VAL A 93 11.32 -10.18 -7.56
C VAL A 93 12.39 -10.92 -6.77
N THR A 94 12.39 -12.23 -6.89
CA THR A 94 13.39 -13.05 -6.20
C THR A 94 14.25 -13.75 -7.23
N ASN A 95 15.51 -13.89 -6.91
CA ASN A 95 16.45 -14.61 -7.76
C ASN A 95 16.61 -16.03 -7.31
#